data_9f4073f6741e18943005feaf5a2a0b19
#
_entry.id   9f4073f6741e18943005feaf5a2a0b19
#
_cell.length_a   1.000
_cell.length_b   1.000
_cell.length_c   1.000
_cell.angle_alpha   90.00
_cell.angle_beta   90.00
_cell.angle_gamma   90.00
#
_symmetry.space_group_name_H-M   'P 1'
#
loop_
_entity.id
_entity.type
_entity.pdbx_description
1 polymer ?
#
loop_
_entity_poly.entity_id
_entity_poly.type
_entity_poly.pdbx_seq_one_letter_code
_entity_poly.pdbx_strand_id
1 'polypeptide(L)'
;MPTPNPLEPVKGAGTTLWIYTGTGNPFANPLSDIDWSRLAKIKDLTPGEMTAESYDDTYLDDEDADWSATAQGEKSAGDTSFTLAWKPGEAGQKDLVTWFNDGSVRAYKIKYPNGAVDVFRGWCSSLGKAVPAKEVITRTAKVTNTGKPGLAEESGAPVVPVTGVTLDKETAAVGIGDTTTVVVGITPAGASDKTFRLSSSDPSVATATASDDTVTITGAAAGTADIVVMTNDGLFVAICRVTVS
;
A
#
# COMPACT_ATOMS: atom_id res chain seq x y z
N MET A 1 4.56 -14.68 -14.93
CA MET A 1 5.12 -15.24 -13.69
C MET A 1 3.99 -15.96 -12.97
N PRO A 2 4.22 -17.08 -12.28
CA PRO A 2 3.16 -17.68 -11.48
C PRO A 2 2.73 -16.68 -10.39
N THR A 3 1.45 -16.65 -10.07
CA THR A 3 0.91 -15.81 -9.00
C THR A 3 1.57 -16.24 -7.67
N PRO A 4 2.15 -15.32 -6.88
CA PRO A 4 2.77 -15.67 -5.62
C PRO A 4 1.75 -16.36 -4.70
N ASN A 5 2.14 -17.48 -4.09
CA ASN A 5 1.32 -18.17 -3.10
C ASN A 5 1.70 -17.65 -1.70
N PRO A 6 0.81 -16.93 -0.99
CA PRO A 6 1.12 -16.38 0.34
C PRO A 6 1.27 -17.46 1.42
N LEU A 7 0.91 -18.69 1.15
CA LEU A 7 1.11 -19.83 2.06
C LEU A 7 2.50 -20.48 1.92
N GLU A 8 3.29 -20.06 0.94
CA GLU A 8 4.64 -20.58 0.76
C GLU A 8 5.70 -19.58 1.26
N PRO A 9 6.78 -20.07 1.90
CA PRO A 9 7.90 -19.21 2.28
C PRO A 9 8.48 -18.50 1.06
N VAL A 10 8.68 -17.19 1.16
CA VAL A 10 9.22 -16.37 0.07
C VAL A 10 10.60 -15.83 0.42
N LYS A 11 11.44 -15.68 -0.61
CA LYS A 11 12.73 -15.00 -0.47
C LYS A 11 12.50 -13.50 -0.33
N GLY A 12 13.29 -12.82 0.49
CA GLY A 12 13.20 -11.37 0.67
C GLY A 12 13.52 -10.53 -0.57
N ALA A 13 14.11 -11.14 -1.60
CA ALA A 13 14.42 -10.46 -2.87
C ALA A 13 13.14 -10.01 -3.58
N GLY A 14 13.02 -8.70 -3.86
CA GLY A 14 11.83 -8.09 -4.42
C GLY A 14 10.99 -7.30 -3.39
N THR A 15 11.32 -7.40 -2.11
CA THR A 15 10.71 -6.54 -1.07
C THR A 15 10.97 -5.07 -1.36
N THR A 16 9.96 -4.25 -1.16
CA THR A 16 10.00 -2.81 -1.42
C THR A 16 9.49 -2.02 -0.23
N LEU A 17 10.04 -0.82 -0.03
CA LEU A 17 9.68 0.09 1.05
C LEU A 17 9.06 1.36 0.46
N TRP A 18 7.91 1.75 0.98
CA TRP A 18 7.09 2.86 0.49
C TRP A 18 6.70 3.78 1.63
N ILE A 19 6.65 5.08 1.37
CA ILE A 19 6.16 6.08 2.31
C ILE A 19 4.80 6.59 1.86
N TYR A 20 3.91 6.82 2.81
CA TYR A 20 2.58 7.35 2.54
C TYR A 20 2.63 8.84 2.25
N THR A 21 2.03 9.24 1.14
CA THR A 21 1.96 10.64 0.67
C THR A 21 0.53 11.18 0.61
N GLY A 22 -0.47 10.31 0.88
CA GLY A 22 -1.87 10.70 0.89
C GLY A 22 -2.30 11.43 2.16
N THR A 23 -3.55 11.89 2.16
CA THR A 23 -4.16 12.60 3.30
C THR A 23 -5.16 11.75 4.10
N GLY A 24 -5.45 10.52 3.61
CA GLY A 24 -6.41 9.60 4.23
C GLY A 24 -5.81 8.70 5.30
N ASN A 25 -6.52 7.61 5.60
CA ASN A 25 -6.03 6.59 6.52
C ASN A 25 -5.12 5.59 5.78
N PRO A 26 -3.81 5.52 6.11
CA PRO A 26 -2.88 4.62 5.43
C PRO A 26 -3.16 3.12 5.66
N PHE A 27 -3.95 2.78 6.68
CA PHE A 27 -4.32 1.41 7.00
C PHE A 27 -5.60 0.94 6.29
N ALA A 28 -6.36 1.85 5.67
CA ALA A 28 -7.64 1.52 5.05
C ALA A 28 -7.49 0.66 3.78
N ASN A 29 -6.47 0.96 2.97
CA ASN A 29 -6.18 0.22 1.74
C ASN A 29 -4.66 0.10 1.50
N PRO A 30 -3.97 -0.75 2.25
CA PRO A 30 -2.51 -0.87 2.19
C PRO A 30 -2.01 -1.47 0.87
N LEU A 31 -2.86 -2.19 0.15
CA LEU A 31 -2.53 -2.83 -1.14
C LEU A 31 -2.47 -1.82 -2.29
N SER A 32 -3.22 -0.73 -2.21
CA SER A 32 -3.15 0.36 -3.18
C SER A 32 -1.76 1.02 -3.16
N ASP A 33 -1.23 1.30 -4.35
CA ASP A 33 0.05 2.02 -4.48
C ASP A 33 -0.14 3.52 -4.80
N ILE A 34 -1.38 4.00 -4.90
CA ILE A 34 -1.72 5.33 -5.39
C ILE A 34 -1.19 6.44 -4.47
N ASP A 35 -1.45 6.34 -3.18
CA ASP A 35 -1.05 7.34 -2.19
C ASP A 35 0.30 6.99 -1.55
N TRP A 36 1.10 6.16 -2.24
CA TRP A 36 2.37 5.67 -1.76
C TRP A 36 3.48 6.00 -2.73
N SER A 37 4.58 6.52 -2.22
CA SER A 37 5.79 6.77 -2.98
C SER A 37 6.88 5.79 -2.57
N ARG A 38 7.53 5.16 -3.55
CA ARG A 38 8.65 4.26 -3.29
C ARG A 38 9.82 5.04 -2.70
N LEU A 39 10.26 4.65 -1.52
CA LEU A 39 11.28 5.39 -0.80
C LEU A 39 12.66 5.28 -1.49
N ALA A 40 13.13 4.08 -1.76
CA ALA A 40 14.38 3.82 -2.48
C ALA A 40 14.56 2.32 -2.77
N LYS A 41 15.64 1.96 -3.46
CA LYS A 41 16.09 0.56 -3.54
C LYS A 41 16.82 0.18 -2.27
N ILE A 42 16.25 -0.76 -1.52
CA ILE A 42 16.83 -1.28 -0.27
C ILE A 42 17.80 -2.42 -0.55
N LYS A 43 18.85 -2.49 0.25
CA LYS A 43 19.82 -3.62 0.29
C LYS A 43 19.47 -4.58 1.41
N ASP A 44 19.04 -4.04 2.54
CA ASP A 44 18.69 -4.78 3.74
C ASP A 44 17.58 -4.08 4.48
N LEU A 45 16.69 -4.85 5.12
CA LEU A 45 15.54 -4.37 5.86
C LEU A 45 15.25 -5.32 7.02
N THR A 46 15.17 -4.76 8.22
CA THR A 46 14.70 -5.44 9.42
C THR A 46 13.48 -4.69 9.93
N PRO A 47 12.27 -5.24 9.80
CA PRO A 47 11.05 -4.66 10.37
C PRO A 47 11.15 -4.57 11.88
N GLY A 48 10.36 -3.67 12.49
CA GLY A 48 10.32 -3.52 13.93
C GLY A 48 9.83 -4.79 14.63
N GLU A 49 10.55 -5.19 15.66
CA GLU A 49 10.18 -6.30 16.51
C GLU A 49 9.05 -5.87 17.47
N MET A 50 7.96 -6.62 17.46
CA MET A 50 6.87 -6.38 18.39
C MET A 50 7.21 -6.97 19.76
N THR A 51 7.17 -6.13 20.77
CA THR A 51 7.43 -6.51 22.16
C THR A 51 6.25 -6.15 23.04
N ALA A 52 6.09 -6.83 24.15
CA ALA A 52 5.14 -6.49 25.20
C ALA A 52 5.86 -6.50 26.54
N GLU A 53 5.58 -5.50 27.35
CA GLU A 53 5.99 -5.50 28.73
C GLU A 53 5.16 -6.51 29.53
N SER A 54 5.67 -6.94 30.68
CA SER A 54 4.92 -7.74 31.64
C SER A 54 4.67 -6.92 32.89
N TYR A 55 3.53 -7.09 33.52
CA TYR A 55 3.28 -6.56 34.85
C TYR A 55 2.87 -7.68 35.79
N ASP A 56 3.09 -7.46 37.09
CA ASP A 56 2.70 -8.37 38.14
C ASP A 56 1.16 -8.33 38.30
N ASP A 57 0.53 -9.48 38.21
CA ASP A 57 -0.92 -9.69 38.36
C ASP A 57 -1.23 -10.66 39.52
N THR A 58 -0.34 -10.70 40.53
CA THR A 58 -0.49 -11.53 41.70
C THR A 58 -1.39 -10.84 42.75
N TYR A 59 -2.43 -11.50 43.21
CA TYR A 59 -3.35 -11.00 44.25
C TYR A 59 -3.08 -11.69 45.56
N LEU A 60 -3.32 -10.98 46.69
CA LEU A 60 -3.07 -11.48 48.04
C LEU A 60 -3.98 -12.64 48.46
N ASP A 61 -5.11 -12.80 47.77
CA ASP A 61 -6.11 -13.83 48.01
C ASP A 61 -6.04 -15.02 47.03
N ASP A 62 -5.02 -15.05 46.17
CA ASP A 62 -4.75 -16.19 45.30
C ASP A 62 -4.29 -17.38 46.12
N GLU A 63 -4.76 -18.59 45.85
CA GLU A 63 -4.37 -19.83 46.52
C GLU A 63 -2.86 -20.11 46.38
N ASP A 64 -2.25 -19.68 45.28
CA ASP A 64 -0.84 -19.83 44.92
C ASP A 64 -0.09 -18.48 44.95
N ALA A 65 -0.42 -17.56 45.90
CA ALA A 65 0.16 -16.21 45.97
C ALA A 65 1.68 -16.18 46.25
N ASP A 66 2.30 -17.31 46.56
CA ASP A 66 3.74 -17.51 46.66
C ASP A 66 4.41 -17.71 45.27
N TRP A 67 3.60 -17.85 44.21
CA TRP A 67 4.04 -17.88 42.81
C TRP A 67 3.68 -16.57 42.09
N SER A 68 4.62 -16.04 41.36
CA SER A 68 4.41 -14.80 40.57
C SER A 68 3.47 -15.07 39.43
N ALA A 69 2.31 -14.38 39.39
CA ALA A 69 1.44 -14.27 38.24
C ALA A 69 1.80 -13.03 37.42
N THR A 70 1.92 -13.16 36.09
CA THR A 70 2.24 -12.04 35.21
C THR A 70 1.26 -11.95 34.06
N ALA A 71 0.87 -10.72 33.71
CA ALA A 71 0.03 -10.43 32.55
C ALA A 71 0.75 -9.53 31.54
N GLN A 72 0.26 -9.52 30.29
CA GLN A 72 0.81 -8.73 29.20
C GLN A 72 0.44 -7.25 29.35
N GLY A 73 1.44 -6.38 29.47
CA GLY A 73 1.30 -4.94 29.56
C GLY A 73 1.33 -4.21 28.22
N GLU A 74 1.99 -3.05 28.22
CA GLU A 74 2.10 -2.20 27.03
C GLU A 74 2.86 -2.89 25.91
N LYS A 75 2.38 -2.69 24.67
CA LYS A 75 2.97 -3.25 23.44
C LYS A 75 3.71 -2.18 22.67
N SER A 76 4.86 -2.55 22.12
CA SER A 76 5.68 -1.72 21.24
C SER A 76 5.89 -2.42 19.90
N ALA A 77 5.91 -1.64 18.82
CA ALA A 77 6.25 -2.12 17.48
C ALA A 77 7.76 -1.98 17.17
N GLY A 78 8.58 -1.63 18.16
CA GLY A 78 10.03 -1.54 18.07
C GLY A 78 10.53 -0.59 16.98
N ASP A 79 11.75 -0.84 16.52
CA ASP A 79 12.41 0.00 15.52
C ASP A 79 12.61 -0.76 14.21
N THR A 80 12.22 -0.15 13.10
CA THR A 80 12.54 -0.66 11.74
C THR A 80 13.84 -0.07 11.27
N SER A 81 14.78 -0.92 10.87
CA SER A 81 16.06 -0.50 10.29
C SER A 81 16.20 -0.94 8.84
N PHE A 82 16.83 -0.11 8.01
CA PHE A 82 17.08 -0.45 6.62
C PHE A 82 18.33 0.22 6.06
N THR A 83 18.91 -0.43 5.04
CA THR A 83 20.11 0.02 4.35
C THR A 83 19.79 0.23 2.87
N LEU A 84 20.20 1.36 2.33
CA LEU A 84 20.00 1.78 0.94
C LEU A 84 21.34 1.92 0.22
N ALA A 85 21.36 1.68 -1.09
CA ALA A 85 22.47 2.18 -1.92
C ALA A 85 22.37 3.71 -2.01
N TRP A 86 23.41 4.44 -1.63
CA TRP A 86 23.36 5.90 -1.58
C TRP A 86 23.31 6.51 -2.98
N LYS A 87 22.25 7.25 -3.25
CA LYS A 87 21.98 7.98 -4.50
C LYS A 87 21.40 9.35 -4.18
N PRO A 88 22.22 10.39 -4.02
CA PRO A 88 21.79 11.70 -3.51
C PRO A 88 20.77 12.42 -4.41
N GLY A 89 20.68 12.06 -5.69
CA GLY A 89 19.70 12.64 -6.63
C GLY A 89 18.33 11.97 -6.62
N GLU A 90 18.19 10.79 -6.00
CA GLU A 90 16.93 10.03 -5.98
C GLU A 90 15.90 10.70 -5.05
N ALA A 91 14.66 10.89 -5.54
CA ALA A 91 13.60 11.60 -4.81
C ALA A 91 13.35 10.99 -3.44
N GLY A 92 13.16 9.67 -3.33
CA GLY A 92 12.89 9.00 -2.08
C GLY A 92 14.00 9.16 -1.03
N GLN A 93 15.26 9.31 -1.45
CA GLN A 93 16.36 9.60 -0.50
C GLN A 93 16.37 11.04 -0.03
N LYS A 94 15.89 12.00 -0.84
CA LYS A 94 15.66 13.39 -0.41
C LYS A 94 14.49 13.44 0.58
N ASP A 95 13.41 12.71 0.30
CA ASP A 95 12.25 12.62 1.18
C ASP A 95 12.62 12.02 2.54
N LEU A 96 13.53 11.05 2.57
CA LEU A 96 14.04 10.46 3.81
C LEU A 96 14.83 11.49 4.65
N VAL A 97 15.61 12.35 4.00
CA VAL A 97 16.32 13.45 4.69
C VAL A 97 15.33 14.48 5.24
N THR A 98 14.30 14.81 4.46
CA THR A 98 13.23 15.70 4.89
C THR A 98 12.48 15.10 6.07
N TRP A 99 12.13 13.83 6.02
CA TRP A 99 11.48 13.13 7.12
C TRP A 99 12.30 13.15 8.42
N PHE A 100 13.62 12.93 8.31
CA PHE A 100 14.50 13.02 9.47
C PHE A 100 14.55 14.45 10.06
N ASN A 101 14.59 15.48 9.20
CA ASN A 101 14.72 16.88 9.64
C ASN A 101 13.43 17.45 10.24
N ASP A 102 12.26 17.05 9.71
CA ASP A 102 10.98 17.56 10.20
C ASP A 102 10.44 16.78 11.41
N GLY A 103 10.99 15.59 11.68
CA GLY A 103 10.60 14.75 12.82
C GLY A 103 9.15 14.29 12.80
N SER A 104 8.48 14.42 11.65
CA SER A 104 7.06 14.06 11.53
C SER A 104 6.83 12.55 11.67
N VAL A 105 5.70 12.18 12.28
CA VAL A 105 5.22 10.79 12.26
C VAL A 105 4.58 10.53 10.91
N ARG A 106 5.16 9.60 10.14
CA ARG A 106 4.65 9.19 8.82
C ARG A 106 4.34 7.71 8.80
N ALA A 107 3.40 7.32 7.96
CA ALA A 107 3.16 5.92 7.68
C ALA A 107 4.09 5.45 6.54
N TYR A 108 4.53 4.21 6.64
CA TYR A 108 5.28 3.53 5.61
C TYR A 108 4.83 2.07 5.51
N LYS A 109 4.97 1.49 4.34
CA LYS A 109 4.64 0.08 4.10
C LYS A 109 5.82 -0.70 3.57
N ILE A 110 5.87 -1.95 3.97
CA ILE A 110 6.77 -2.97 3.44
C ILE A 110 5.92 -3.88 2.56
N LYS A 111 6.19 -3.89 1.26
CA LYS A 111 5.51 -4.77 0.31
C LYS A 111 6.42 -5.93 -0.03
N TYR A 112 5.98 -7.13 0.31
CA TYR A 112 6.71 -8.38 0.11
C TYR A 112 6.52 -8.94 -1.31
N PRO A 113 7.40 -9.86 -1.78
CA PRO A 113 7.32 -10.42 -3.13
C PRO A 113 6.05 -11.24 -3.41
N ASN A 114 5.40 -11.75 -2.36
CA ASN A 114 4.13 -12.47 -2.45
C ASN A 114 2.90 -11.54 -2.47
N GLY A 115 3.10 -10.22 -2.51
CA GLY A 115 2.03 -9.24 -2.48
C GLY A 115 1.53 -8.86 -1.08
N ALA A 116 1.97 -9.56 -0.03
CA ALA A 116 1.66 -9.20 1.36
C ALA A 116 2.25 -7.83 1.71
N VAL A 117 1.58 -7.10 2.61
CA VAL A 117 1.97 -5.74 2.98
C VAL A 117 1.83 -5.55 4.48
N ASP A 118 2.91 -5.12 5.11
CA ASP A 118 2.90 -4.59 6.47
C ASP A 118 2.92 -3.07 6.45
N VAL A 119 2.12 -2.45 7.30
CA VAL A 119 2.05 -0.99 7.45
C VAL A 119 2.43 -0.59 8.85
N PHE A 120 3.37 0.32 8.95
CA PHE A 120 3.82 0.89 10.21
C PHE A 120 3.64 2.41 10.20
N ARG A 121 3.66 3.01 11.38
CA ARG A 121 3.80 4.46 11.56
C ARG A 121 4.99 4.71 12.45
N GLY A 122 5.74 5.76 12.16
CA GLY A 122 6.92 6.09 12.96
C GLY A 122 7.57 7.39 12.52
N TRP A 123 8.67 7.72 13.15
CA TRP A 123 9.51 8.87 12.83
C TRP A 123 10.96 8.41 12.65
N CYS A 124 11.67 9.07 11.75
CA CYS A 124 13.06 8.70 11.45
C CYS A 124 13.97 9.09 12.62
N SER A 125 14.45 8.10 13.38
CA SER A 125 15.25 8.29 14.59
C SER A 125 16.76 8.36 14.30
N SER A 126 17.20 7.79 13.17
CA SER A 126 18.62 7.79 12.80
C SER A 126 18.81 7.80 11.28
N LEU A 127 19.79 8.57 10.82
CA LEU A 127 20.16 8.64 9.41
C LEU A 127 21.68 8.70 9.29
N GLY A 128 22.29 7.60 8.86
CA GLY A 128 23.74 7.46 8.74
C GLY A 128 24.22 7.17 7.33
N LYS A 129 25.54 7.07 7.15
CA LYS A 129 26.21 6.61 5.94
C LYS A 129 27.38 5.69 6.31
N ALA A 130 27.61 4.66 5.51
CA ALA A 130 28.83 3.90 5.51
C ALA A 130 29.59 4.13 4.19
N VAL A 131 30.87 4.48 4.29
CA VAL A 131 31.71 4.85 3.15
C VAL A 131 32.92 3.91 3.10
N PRO A 132 32.74 2.65 2.67
CA PRO A 132 33.81 1.68 2.55
C PRO A 132 34.71 2.01 1.33
N ALA A 133 36.00 1.72 1.43
CA ALA A 133 36.96 2.04 0.35
C ALA A 133 36.75 1.21 -0.94
N LYS A 134 36.19 0.00 -0.83
CA LYS A 134 36.09 -0.96 -1.94
C LYS A 134 34.66 -1.32 -2.34
N GLU A 135 33.65 -0.73 -1.70
CA GLU A 135 32.25 -1.01 -1.95
C GLU A 135 31.46 0.26 -2.20
N VAL A 136 30.22 0.11 -2.68
CA VAL A 136 29.33 1.25 -2.87
C VAL A 136 28.97 1.88 -1.52
N ILE A 137 28.94 3.20 -1.48
CA ILE A 137 28.46 3.95 -0.32
C ILE A 137 27.00 3.55 -0.04
N THR A 138 26.72 3.27 1.22
CA THR A 138 25.37 2.96 1.68
C THR A 138 24.86 4.01 2.66
N ARG A 139 23.54 4.15 2.70
CA ARG A 139 22.83 4.95 3.70
C ARG A 139 22.07 4.00 4.62
N THR A 140 22.24 4.15 5.92
CA THR A 140 21.46 3.46 6.94
C THR A 140 20.43 4.42 7.51
N ALA A 141 19.24 3.91 7.74
CA ALA A 141 18.17 4.65 8.41
C ALA A 141 17.49 3.75 9.43
N LYS A 142 16.98 4.38 10.48
CA LYS A 142 16.20 3.74 11.53
C LYS A 142 14.94 4.55 11.77
N VAL A 143 13.82 3.87 11.84
CA VAL A 143 12.51 4.45 12.15
C VAL A 143 12.01 3.85 13.45
N THR A 144 11.77 4.71 14.43
CA THR A 144 11.11 4.31 15.67
C THR A 144 9.61 4.28 15.42
N ASN A 145 9.02 3.09 15.56
CA ASN A 145 7.60 2.89 15.30
C ASN A 145 6.73 3.39 16.45
N THR A 146 5.52 3.81 16.13
CA THR A 146 4.53 4.27 17.10
C THR A 146 3.14 3.75 16.76
N GLY A 147 2.41 3.35 17.80
CA GLY A 147 1.08 2.77 17.68
C GLY A 147 1.09 1.34 17.12
N LYS A 148 -0.11 0.80 16.94
CA LYS A 148 -0.30 -0.56 16.43
C LYS A 148 0.04 -0.61 14.93
N PRO A 149 0.91 -1.53 14.46
CA PRO A 149 1.11 -1.79 13.04
C PRO A 149 -0.09 -2.55 12.45
N GLY A 150 -0.25 -2.48 11.14
CA GLY A 150 -1.14 -3.36 10.38
C GLY A 150 -0.29 -4.44 9.71
N LEU A 151 -0.41 -5.67 10.17
CA LEU A 151 0.37 -6.79 9.65
C LEU A 151 -0.43 -7.58 8.62
N ALA A 152 0.28 -8.14 7.64
CA ALA A 152 -0.31 -9.00 6.62
C ALA A 152 -1.08 -10.18 7.21
N GLU A 153 -0.60 -10.73 8.32
CA GLU A 153 -1.22 -11.85 9.03
C GLU A 153 -2.54 -11.47 9.70
N GLU A 154 -2.74 -10.21 10.08
CA GLU A 154 -4.00 -9.73 10.67
C GLU A 154 -5.11 -9.60 9.62
N SER A 155 -4.76 -9.49 8.35
CA SER A 155 -5.72 -9.35 7.26
C SER A 155 -6.53 -10.63 6.99
N GLY A 156 -6.21 -11.74 7.62
CA GLY A 156 -7.01 -12.99 7.69
C GLY A 156 -7.25 -13.74 6.37
N ALA A 157 -6.87 -13.20 5.23
CA ALA A 157 -6.95 -13.84 3.93
C ALA A 157 -5.65 -13.60 3.15
N PRO A 158 -5.21 -14.58 2.34
CA PRO A 158 -4.06 -14.39 1.48
C PRO A 158 -4.31 -13.19 0.56
N VAL A 159 -3.34 -12.28 0.51
CA VAL A 159 -3.39 -11.14 -0.41
C VAL A 159 -3.24 -11.65 -1.82
N VAL A 160 -4.30 -11.58 -2.58
CA VAL A 160 -4.33 -11.93 -4.00
C VAL A 160 -4.24 -10.64 -4.81
N PRO A 161 -3.10 -10.34 -5.44
CA PRO A 161 -2.94 -9.10 -6.20
C PRO A 161 -3.80 -9.12 -7.48
N VAL A 162 -4.17 -7.93 -7.94
CA VAL A 162 -4.76 -7.75 -9.28
C VAL A 162 -3.70 -8.06 -10.34
N THR A 163 -4.09 -8.81 -11.36
CA THR A 163 -3.24 -9.16 -12.50
C THR A 163 -3.75 -8.59 -13.82
N GLY A 164 -4.94 -7.97 -13.82
CA GLY A 164 -5.51 -7.34 -15.01
C GLY A 164 -6.89 -6.73 -14.76
N VAL A 165 -7.30 -5.87 -15.69
CA VAL A 165 -8.64 -5.28 -15.75
C VAL A 165 -9.17 -5.41 -17.18
N THR A 166 -10.45 -5.70 -17.31
CA THR A 166 -11.17 -5.82 -18.58
C THR A 166 -12.50 -5.07 -18.51
N LEU A 167 -13.04 -4.72 -19.63
CA LEU A 167 -14.39 -4.16 -19.76
C LEU A 167 -15.21 -5.11 -20.62
N ASP A 168 -16.50 -5.23 -20.31
CA ASP A 168 -17.46 -6.01 -21.14
C ASP A 168 -17.69 -5.36 -22.51
N LYS A 169 -17.41 -4.05 -22.62
CA LYS A 169 -17.51 -3.26 -23.85
C LYS A 169 -16.32 -2.32 -24.00
N GLU A 170 -15.59 -2.43 -25.08
CA GLU A 170 -14.50 -1.49 -25.43
C GLU A 170 -15.02 -0.23 -26.14
N THR A 171 -16.27 -0.29 -26.64
CA THR A 171 -16.96 0.84 -27.28
C THR A 171 -18.40 0.91 -26.80
N ALA A 172 -18.92 2.13 -26.64
CA ALA A 172 -20.31 2.37 -26.28
C ALA A 172 -20.86 3.56 -27.08
N ALA A 173 -22.17 3.54 -27.36
CA ALA A 173 -22.91 4.66 -27.93
C ALA A 173 -24.00 5.08 -26.93
N VAL A 174 -24.20 6.39 -26.78
CA VAL A 174 -25.17 6.96 -25.87
C VAL A 174 -25.73 8.27 -26.45
N GLY A 175 -27.04 8.52 -26.24
CA GLY A 175 -27.67 9.79 -26.59
C GLY A 175 -27.29 10.92 -25.62
N ILE A 176 -27.45 12.18 -26.09
CA ILE A 176 -27.27 13.35 -25.18
C ILE A 176 -28.33 13.31 -24.08
N GLY A 177 -27.89 13.33 -22.82
CA GLY A 177 -28.74 13.21 -21.63
C GLY A 177 -29.10 11.78 -21.23
N ASP A 178 -28.76 10.77 -22.07
CA ASP A 178 -28.97 9.37 -21.76
C ASP A 178 -27.79 8.74 -21.02
N THR A 179 -27.97 7.50 -20.53
CA THR A 179 -26.95 6.73 -19.86
C THR A 179 -26.75 5.37 -20.50
N THR A 180 -25.53 4.85 -20.42
CA THR A 180 -25.20 3.48 -20.75
C THR A 180 -24.29 2.88 -19.68
N THR A 181 -24.25 1.55 -19.56
CA THR A 181 -23.43 0.89 -18.54
C THR A 181 -22.36 0.02 -19.17
N VAL A 182 -21.21 -0.03 -18.49
CA VAL A 182 -20.08 -0.90 -18.78
C VAL A 182 -19.69 -1.63 -17.52
N VAL A 183 -19.42 -2.93 -17.59
CA VAL A 183 -19.02 -3.74 -16.43
C VAL A 183 -17.51 -3.92 -16.43
N VAL A 184 -16.90 -3.68 -15.27
CA VAL A 184 -15.47 -3.83 -15.03
C VAL A 184 -15.18 -5.23 -14.52
N GLY A 185 -14.36 -5.98 -15.22
CA GLY A 185 -13.86 -7.28 -14.79
C GLY A 185 -12.44 -7.15 -14.23
N ILE A 186 -12.23 -7.54 -12.98
CA ILE A 186 -10.90 -7.54 -12.36
C ILE A 186 -10.42 -8.98 -12.20
N THR A 187 -9.20 -9.23 -12.62
CA THR A 187 -8.58 -10.55 -12.59
C THR A 187 -7.43 -10.59 -11.58
N PRO A 188 -7.31 -11.66 -10.76
CA PRO A 188 -8.26 -12.75 -10.61
C PRO A 188 -9.54 -12.33 -9.87
N ALA A 189 -10.62 -13.09 -10.03
CA ALA A 189 -11.90 -12.80 -9.35
C ALA A 189 -11.80 -12.78 -7.82
N GLY A 190 -10.77 -13.45 -7.26
CA GLY A 190 -10.43 -13.45 -5.83
C GLY A 190 -9.46 -12.33 -5.41
N ALA A 191 -9.15 -11.33 -6.27
CA ALA A 191 -8.26 -10.24 -5.92
C ALA A 191 -8.72 -9.54 -4.62
N SER A 192 -7.75 -9.23 -3.75
CA SER A 192 -8.03 -8.67 -2.42
C SER A 192 -8.47 -7.20 -2.48
N ASP A 193 -7.96 -6.45 -3.46
CA ASP A 193 -8.39 -5.08 -3.75
C ASP A 193 -8.92 -4.99 -5.18
N LYS A 194 -10.23 -4.83 -5.30
CA LYS A 194 -10.92 -4.67 -6.60
C LYS A 194 -11.33 -3.22 -6.86
N THR A 195 -10.82 -2.29 -6.09
CA THR A 195 -11.15 -0.88 -6.30
C THR A 195 -10.45 -0.31 -7.52
N PHE A 196 -11.12 0.63 -8.19
CA PHE A 196 -10.61 1.29 -9.37
C PHE A 196 -11.03 2.76 -9.40
N ARG A 197 -10.38 3.52 -10.24
CA ARG A 197 -10.69 4.93 -10.52
C ARG A 197 -11.18 5.09 -11.94
N LEU A 198 -11.99 6.12 -12.14
CA LEU A 198 -12.51 6.53 -13.45
C LEU A 198 -11.97 7.90 -13.84
N SER A 199 -11.71 8.07 -15.14
CA SER A 199 -11.44 9.35 -15.74
C SER A 199 -12.04 9.40 -17.15
N SER A 200 -12.55 10.56 -17.54
CA SER A 200 -12.96 10.84 -18.92
C SER A 200 -11.90 11.70 -19.61
N SER A 201 -11.57 11.39 -20.86
CA SER A 201 -10.67 12.23 -21.65
C SER A 201 -11.31 13.58 -22.02
N ASP A 202 -12.66 13.63 -22.08
CA ASP A 202 -13.41 14.85 -22.31
C ASP A 202 -14.73 14.82 -21.48
N PRO A 203 -14.72 15.36 -20.25
CA PRO A 203 -15.91 15.41 -19.40
C PRO A 203 -17.05 16.27 -19.96
N SER A 204 -16.78 17.14 -20.94
CA SER A 204 -17.82 17.94 -21.61
C SER A 204 -18.63 17.11 -22.63
N VAL A 205 -18.08 16.00 -23.11
CA VAL A 205 -18.73 15.05 -24.02
C VAL A 205 -19.38 13.90 -23.24
N ALA A 206 -18.64 13.25 -22.34
CA ALA A 206 -19.17 12.16 -21.52
C ALA A 206 -18.55 12.14 -20.12
N THR A 207 -19.37 11.83 -19.12
CA THR A 207 -18.97 11.63 -17.73
C THR A 207 -19.21 10.19 -17.31
N ALA A 208 -18.49 9.70 -16.30
CA ALA A 208 -18.67 8.35 -15.78
C ALA A 208 -18.69 8.34 -14.24
N THR A 209 -19.55 7.49 -13.69
CA THR A 209 -19.62 7.20 -12.25
C THR A 209 -19.61 5.70 -12.05
N ALA A 210 -19.04 5.22 -10.94
CA ALA A 210 -19.02 3.80 -10.60
C ALA A 210 -19.91 3.49 -9.40
N SER A 211 -20.57 2.33 -9.47
CA SER A 211 -21.21 1.68 -8.33
C SER A 211 -20.80 0.21 -8.41
N ASP A 212 -20.03 -0.23 -7.42
CA ASP A 212 -19.36 -1.54 -7.42
C ASP A 212 -18.52 -1.76 -8.70
N ASP A 213 -18.79 -2.80 -9.47
CA ASP A 213 -18.14 -3.12 -10.73
C ASP A 213 -18.82 -2.52 -11.97
N THR A 214 -19.92 -1.77 -11.79
CA THR A 214 -20.70 -1.17 -12.86
C THR A 214 -20.37 0.30 -13.02
N VAL A 215 -19.92 0.66 -14.23
CA VAL A 215 -19.65 2.05 -14.63
C VAL A 215 -20.83 2.55 -15.42
N THR A 216 -21.49 3.60 -14.92
CA THR A 216 -22.55 4.34 -15.62
C THR A 216 -21.94 5.52 -16.34
N ILE A 217 -22.09 5.56 -17.65
CA ILE A 217 -21.61 6.62 -18.54
C ILE A 217 -22.79 7.48 -18.97
N THR A 218 -22.69 8.79 -18.81
CA THR A 218 -23.71 9.77 -19.19
C THR A 218 -23.20 10.63 -20.34
N GLY A 219 -23.96 10.71 -21.43
CA GLY A 219 -23.68 11.60 -22.56
C GLY A 219 -24.04 13.05 -22.22
N ALA A 220 -23.11 13.98 -22.36
CA ALA A 220 -23.33 15.40 -22.09
C ALA A 220 -23.46 16.24 -23.39
N ALA A 221 -22.64 15.97 -24.39
CA ALA A 221 -22.69 16.66 -25.70
C ALA A 221 -22.23 15.72 -26.81
N ALA A 222 -22.66 15.99 -28.06
CA ALA A 222 -22.24 15.19 -29.21
C ALA A 222 -20.72 15.22 -29.41
N GLY A 223 -20.12 14.03 -29.59
CA GLY A 223 -18.68 13.88 -29.76
C GLY A 223 -18.20 12.49 -29.38
N THR A 224 -16.90 12.36 -29.14
CA THR A 224 -16.27 11.12 -28.66
C THR A 224 -15.41 11.41 -27.45
N ALA A 225 -15.48 10.51 -26.44
CA ALA A 225 -14.63 10.54 -25.25
C ALA A 225 -14.17 9.13 -24.89
N ASP A 226 -12.98 9.02 -24.34
CA ASP A 226 -12.45 7.76 -23.81
C ASP A 226 -12.65 7.74 -22.28
N ILE A 227 -13.41 6.75 -21.80
CA ILE A 227 -13.56 6.50 -20.38
C ILE A 227 -12.47 5.52 -19.97
N VAL A 228 -11.60 5.97 -19.10
CA VAL A 228 -10.45 5.22 -18.59
C VAL A 228 -10.78 4.66 -17.21
N VAL A 229 -10.62 3.34 -17.06
CA VAL A 229 -10.70 2.61 -15.80
C VAL A 229 -9.30 2.21 -15.40
N MET A 230 -8.87 2.55 -14.18
CA MET A 230 -7.55 2.19 -13.68
C MET A 230 -7.67 1.55 -12.29
N THR A 231 -7.18 0.33 -12.12
CA THR A 231 -7.19 -0.35 -10.82
C THR A 231 -6.27 0.33 -9.82
N ASN A 232 -6.65 0.31 -8.54
CA ASN A 232 -5.83 0.86 -7.47
C ASN A 232 -4.65 -0.07 -7.13
N ASP A 233 -4.85 -1.38 -7.20
CA ASP A 233 -3.77 -2.36 -7.11
C ASP A 233 -3.24 -2.68 -8.51
N GLY A 234 -1.92 -2.59 -8.68
CA GLY A 234 -1.21 -2.90 -9.92
C GLY A 234 -1.35 -1.88 -11.05
N LEU A 235 -2.21 -0.85 -10.92
CA LEU A 235 -2.41 0.24 -11.91
C LEU A 235 -2.72 -0.26 -13.33
N PHE A 236 -3.47 -1.34 -13.46
CA PHE A 236 -3.93 -1.84 -14.76
C PHE A 236 -4.98 -0.92 -15.35
N VAL A 237 -4.92 -0.72 -16.65
CA VAL A 237 -5.78 0.24 -17.38
C VAL A 237 -6.62 -0.49 -18.42
N ALA A 238 -7.92 -0.14 -18.49
CA ALA A 238 -8.82 -0.48 -19.58
C ALA A 238 -9.57 0.76 -20.03
N ILE A 239 -9.90 0.82 -21.32
CA ILE A 239 -10.49 2.02 -21.96
C ILE A 239 -11.76 1.61 -22.69
N CYS A 240 -12.84 2.37 -22.49
CA CYS A 240 -14.04 2.32 -23.29
C CYS A 240 -14.18 3.61 -24.10
N ARG A 241 -14.20 3.51 -25.43
CA ARG A 241 -14.47 4.65 -26.31
C ARG A 241 -15.98 4.87 -26.40
N VAL A 242 -16.42 6.08 -26.04
CA VAL A 242 -17.82 6.47 -26.03
C VAL A 242 -18.11 7.44 -27.17
N THR A 243 -19.14 7.16 -27.93
CA THR A 243 -19.69 8.08 -28.95
C THR A 243 -21.03 8.61 -28.45
N VAL A 244 -21.14 9.94 -28.36
CA VAL A 244 -22.37 10.62 -27.95
C VAL A 244 -22.99 11.26 -29.20
N SER A 245 -24.27 11.01 -29.46
CA SER A 245 -24.98 11.51 -30.62
C SER A 245 -26.39 12.05 -30.29
#